data_7cfd2b60a8033e7d8d125d33881f75e5
#
_entry.id   7cfd2b60a8033e7d8d125d33881f75e5
#
_cell.length_a   1.000
_cell.length_b   1.000
_cell.length_c   1.000
_cell.angle_alpha   90.00
_cell.angle_beta   90.00
_cell.angle_gamma   90.00
#
_symmetry.space_group_name_H-M   'P 1'
#
loop_
_entity.id
_entity.type
_entity.pdbx_description
1 polymer ?
#
loop_
_entity_poly.entity_id
_entity_poly.type
_entity_poly.pdbx_seq_one_letter_code
_entity_poly.pdbx_strand_id
1 'polypeptide(L)'
;MWQYNYRYGGELYHYGVKGMKWGVRRYQNKDGSLTPEGKERYAALAKAKKNGIIKDETIRKAVESGEVSLKINREKQLRHIKDSKQYVAGKSYLYGDLQTAQKLVDDLAGNGKNLYAGEKWLKKERVISDKSIGNYVDIDGKETPTNKAMIIYSRTGTHIYPRKDDEE
;
A
#
# COMPACT_ATOMS: atom_id res chain seq x y z
N MET A 1 38.17 33.40 -6.93
CA MET A 1 36.82 33.55 -6.33
C MET A 1 35.83 33.11 -7.39
N TRP A 2 35.30 31.86 -7.31
CA TRP A 2 34.37 31.29 -8.29
C TRP A 2 32.97 31.59 -7.82
N GLN A 3 32.24 32.46 -8.54
CA GLN A 3 30.82 32.69 -8.30
C GLN A 3 30.00 31.65 -9.06
N TYR A 4 29.30 30.77 -8.33
CA TYR A 4 28.25 29.92 -8.88
C TYR A 4 26.94 30.71 -9.02
N ASN A 5 26.58 31.00 -10.26
CA ASN A 5 25.27 31.58 -10.57
C ASN A 5 24.20 30.47 -10.56
N TYR A 6 23.42 30.39 -9.49
CA TYR A 6 22.22 29.57 -9.41
C TYR A 6 21.12 30.17 -10.30
N ARG A 7 20.86 29.59 -11.44
CA ARG A 7 19.81 30.06 -12.37
C ARG A 7 18.61 29.12 -12.54
N TYR A 8 18.58 27.94 -11.96
CA TYR A 8 17.45 27.01 -12.08
C TYR A 8 17.16 26.30 -10.78
N GLY A 9 16.00 26.57 -10.15
CA GLY A 9 15.44 25.80 -9.06
C GLY A 9 14.93 24.45 -9.57
N GLY A 10 15.81 23.46 -9.62
CA GLY A 10 15.53 22.11 -10.11
C GLY A 10 16.76 21.21 -10.19
N GLU A 11 17.90 21.68 -9.74
CA GLU A 11 19.12 20.86 -9.74
C GLU A 11 19.02 19.74 -8.70
N LEU A 12 18.98 18.51 -9.21
CA LEU A 12 19.16 17.29 -8.43
C LEU A 12 20.59 17.27 -7.86
N TYR A 13 20.74 17.47 -6.56
CA TYR A 13 22.00 17.27 -5.85
C TYR A 13 22.40 15.80 -5.93
N HIS A 14 23.43 15.51 -6.70
CA HIS A 14 24.06 14.19 -6.70
C HIS A 14 25.01 14.10 -5.52
N TYR A 15 24.60 13.44 -4.45
CA TYR A 15 25.53 13.01 -3.42
C TYR A 15 26.43 11.93 -4.00
N GLY A 16 27.69 12.25 -4.26
CA GLY A 16 28.68 11.31 -4.76
C GLY A 16 28.90 10.17 -3.77
N VAL A 17 28.70 8.94 -4.22
CA VAL A 17 29.06 7.76 -3.43
C VAL A 17 30.58 7.61 -3.51
N LYS A 18 31.27 7.61 -2.34
CA LYS A 18 32.73 7.48 -2.23
C LYS A 18 33.20 6.25 -3.02
N GLY A 19 34.10 6.47 -4.00
CA GLY A 19 34.67 5.40 -4.85
C GLY A 19 34.03 5.23 -6.23
N MET A 20 33.03 6.02 -6.61
CA MET A 20 32.49 6.00 -7.98
C MET A 20 33.24 6.95 -8.90
N LYS A 21 33.62 6.46 -10.10
CA LYS A 21 34.16 7.32 -11.17
C LYS A 21 33.05 8.25 -11.68
N TRP A 22 33.40 9.51 -11.89
CA TRP A 22 32.53 10.51 -12.50
C TRP A 22 31.95 9.97 -13.83
N GLY A 23 30.63 10.12 -14.03
CA GLY A 23 29.95 9.72 -15.27
C GLY A 23 29.41 8.28 -15.33
N VAL A 24 29.71 7.43 -14.32
CA VAL A 24 29.17 6.06 -14.25
C VAL A 24 28.13 5.99 -13.15
N ARG A 25 26.87 5.83 -13.50
CA ARG A 25 25.80 5.58 -12.53
C ARG A 25 25.86 4.12 -12.07
N ARG A 26 25.67 3.87 -10.78
CA ARG A 26 25.83 2.56 -10.13
C ARG A 26 25.15 1.39 -10.83
N TYR A 27 24.11 1.66 -11.61
CA TYR A 27 23.28 0.65 -12.30
C TYR A 27 23.24 0.85 -13.81
N GLN A 28 24.21 1.57 -14.36
CA GLN A 28 24.34 1.80 -15.80
C GLN A 28 25.73 1.40 -16.31
N ASN A 29 25.76 0.80 -17.47
CA ASN A 29 26.98 0.54 -18.24
C ASN A 29 27.55 1.85 -18.83
N LYS A 30 28.76 1.79 -19.35
CA LYS A 30 29.42 2.94 -20.01
C LYS A 30 28.65 3.48 -21.22
N ASP A 31 27.89 2.66 -21.87
CA ASP A 31 27.04 2.96 -23.03
C ASP A 31 25.65 3.54 -22.63
N GLY A 32 25.40 3.73 -21.33
CA GLY A 32 24.12 4.23 -20.81
C GLY A 32 23.04 3.16 -20.62
N SER A 33 23.27 1.90 -21.05
CA SER A 33 22.35 0.80 -20.79
C SER A 33 22.35 0.40 -19.32
N LEU A 34 21.26 -0.21 -18.85
CA LEU A 34 21.15 -0.69 -17.49
C LEU A 34 21.93 -2.00 -17.29
N THR A 35 22.66 -2.11 -16.18
CA THR A 35 23.21 -3.39 -15.72
C THR A 35 22.07 -4.38 -15.41
N PRO A 36 22.33 -5.71 -15.30
CA PRO A 36 21.32 -6.68 -14.90
C PRO A 36 20.64 -6.27 -13.57
N GLU A 37 21.41 -5.88 -12.55
CA GLU A 37 20.86 -5.40 -11.28
C GLU A 37 20.08 -4.09 -11.44
N GLY A 38 20.52 -3.23 -12.38
CA GLY A 38 19.79 -2.02 -12.75
C GLY A 38 18.43 -2.34 -13.32
N LYS A 39 18.35 -3.30 -14.26
CA LYS A 39 17.08 -3.76 -14.86
C LYS A 39 16.13 -4.32 -13.83
N GLU A 40 16.60 -5.19 -12.92
CA GLU A 40 15.80 -5.75 -11.83
C GLU A 40 15.29 -4.66 -10.89
N ARG A 41 16.14 -3.71 -10.50
CA ARG A 41 15.76 -2.59 -9.64
C ARG A 41 14.72 -1.67 -10.29
N TYR A 42 14.92 -1.33 -11.56
CA TYR A 42 13.94 -0.51 -12.30
C TYR A 42 12.64 -1.26 -12.56
N ALA A 43 12.69 -2.58 -12.82
CA ALA A 43 11.51 -3.41 -12.93
C ALA A 43 10.75 -3.50 -11.58
N ALA A 44 11.46 -3.67 -10.46
CA ALA A 44 10.88 -3.64 -9.13
C ALA A 44 10.28 -2.27 -8.78
N LEU A 45 10.95 -1.17 -9.13
CA LEU A 45 10.42 0.19 -8.96
C LEU A 45 9.22 0.46 -9.87
N ALA A 46 9.24 -0.03 -11.11
CA ALA A 46 8.10 0.09 -12.03
C ALA A 46 6.91 -0.73 -11.55
N LYS A 47 7.16 -1.93 -11.02
CA LYS A 47 6.14 -2.79 -10.40
C LYS A 47 5.59 -2.14 -9.13
N ALA A 48 6.45 -1.58 -8.28
CA ALA A 48 6.04 -0.83 -7.07
C ALA A 48 5.25 0.44 -7.44
N LYS A 49 5.66 1.19 -8.47
CA LYS A 49 4.88 2.32 -8.99
C LYS A 49 3.55 1.89 -9.59
N LYS A 50 3.50 0.75 -10.30
CA LYS A 50 2.27 0.22 -10.89
C LYS A 50 1.30 -0.27 -9.82
N ASN A 51 1.80 -0.87 -8.74
CA ASN A 51 1.02 -1.33 -7.59
C ASN A 51 0.69 -0.19 -6.62
N GLY A 52 1.42 0.94 -6.66
CA GLY A 52 1.19 2.11 -5.81
C GLY A 52 0.37 3.23 -6.44
N ILE A 53 -0.15 3.04 -7.66
CA ILE A 53 -1.07 4.03 -8.27
C ILE A 53 -2.47 3.79 -7.71
N ILE A 54 -2.83 4.59 -6.72
CA ILE A 54 -4.21 4.70 -6.26
C ILE A 54 -5.02 5.26 -7.44
N LYS A 55 -5.88 4.42 -8.02
CA LYS A 55 -6.74 4.81 -9.17
C LYS A 55 -7.86 5.74 -8.73
N ASP A 56 -8.36 5.55 -7.52
CA ASP A 56 -9.44 6.36 -6.98
C ASP A 56 -8.92 7.74 -6.54
N GLU A 57 -9.51 8.78 -7.13
CA GLU A 57 -9.09 10.17 -6.91
C GLU A 57 -9.40 10.65 -5.48
N THR A 58 -10.49 10.17 -4.88
CA THR A 58 -10.89 10.54 -3.51
C THR A 58 -9.86 10.06 -2.51
N ILE A 59 -9.46 8.78 -2.64
CA ILE A 59 -8.45 8.18 -1.75
C ILE A 59 -7.10 8.84 -1.98
N ARG A 60 -6.71 9.07 -3.23
CA ARG A 60 -5.45 9.74 -3.56
C ARG A 60 -5.36 11.13 -2.93
N LYS A 61 -6.38 11.98 -3.11
CA LYS A 61 -6.44 13.31 -2.50
C LYS A 61 -6.38 13.25 -0.97
N ALA A 62 -7.09 12.29 -0.35
CA ALA A 62 -7.09 12.13 1.09
C ALA A 62 -5.73 11.66 1.65
N VAL A 63 -4.97 10.87 0.89
CA VAL A 63 -3.59 10.48 1.24
C VAL A 63 -2.64 11.67 1.08
N GLU A 64 -2.70 12.39 -0.04
CA GLU A 64 -1.86 13.56 -0.32
C GLU A 64 -2.07 14.68 0.69
N SER A 65 -3.32 14.91 1.11
CA SER A 65 -3.66 15.91 2.15
C SER A 65 -3.32 15.46 3.58
N GLY A 66 -2.93 14.21 3.78
CA GLY A 66 -2.68 13.64 5.12
C GLY A 66 -3.95 13.37 5.93
N GLU A 67 -5.13 13.40 5.30
CA GLU A 67 -6.41 13.07 5.93
C GLU A 67 -6.51 11.59 6.30
N VAL A 68 -5.86 10.73 5.51
CA VAL A 68 -5.71 9.30 5.75
C VAL A 68 -4.29 8.82 5.49
N SER A 69 -3.90 7.70 6.10
CA SER A 69 -2.61 7.05 5.89
C SER A 69 -2.82 5.62 5.41
N LEU A 70 -2.05 5.20 4.41
CA LEU A 70 -2.05 3.81 3.93
C LEU A 70 -1.24 2.86 4.82
N LYS A 71 -0.46 3.39 5.76
CA LYS A 71 0.26 2.54 6.74
C LYS A 71 -0.74 1.82 7.62
N ILE A 72 -0.48 0.54 7.88
CA ILE A 72 -1.31 -0.26 8.76
C ILE A 72 -1.28 0.31 10.19
N ASN A 73 -2.46 0.52 10.75
CA ASN A 73 -2.61 0.74 12.18
C ASN A 73 -2.46 -0.60 12.91
N ARG A 74 -1.33 -0.78 13.56
CA ARG A 74 -0.94 -2.04 14.20
C ARG A 74 -2.00 -2.56 15.19
N GLU A 75 -2.47 -1.70 16.09
CA GLU A 75 -3.42 -2.11 17.15
C GLU A 75 -4.76 -2.57 16.56
N LYS A 76 -5.29 -1.82 15.58
CA LYS A 76 -6.54 -2.17 14.92
C LYS A 76 -6.40 -3.45 14.10
N GLN A 77 -5.27 -3.60 13.39
CA GLN A 77 -5.03 -4.75 12.54
C GLN A 77 -4.82 -6.05 13.32
N LEU A 78 -4.12 -6.00 14.44
CA LEU A 78 -3.88 -7.19 15.27
C LEU A 78 -5.16 -7.86 15.79
N ARG A 79 -6.26 -7.11 15.88
CA ARG A 79 -7.60 -7.65 16.22
C ARG A 79 -8.18 -8.55 15.13
N HIS A 80 -7.60 -8.52 13.93
CA HIS A 80 -7.99 -9.28 12.74
C HIS A 80 -6.89 -10.23 12.27
N ILE A 81 -5.95 -10.60 13.14
CA ILE A 81 -4.91 -11.61 12.89
C ILE A 81 -5.07 -12.70 13.95
N LYS A 82 -5.46 -13.91 13.52
CA LYS A 82 -5.87 -15.02 14.43
C LYS A 82 -4.79 -15.42 15.43
N ASP A 83 -3.52 -15.39 14.99
CA ASP A 83 -2.37 -15.77 15.83
C ASP A 83 -1.85 -14.63 16.72
N SER A 84 -2.51 -13.49 16.68
CA SER A 84 -2.17 -12.34 17.51
C SER A 84 -2.75 -12.49 18.93
N LYS A 85 -1.95 -12.12 19.94
CA LYS A 85 -2.45 -12.00 21.34
C LYS A 85 -3.59 -10.98 21.48
N GLN A 86 -3.77 -10.08 20.50
CA GLN A 86 -4.81 -9.05 20.48
C GLN A 86 -5.99 -9.43 19.60
N TYR A 87 -6.01 -10.64 19.04
CA TYR A 87 -7.15 -11.12 18.27
C TYR A 87 -8.42 -11.09 19.13
N VAL A 88 -9.47 -10.59 18.54
CA VAL A 88 -10.79 -10.57 19.17
C VAL A 88 -11.60 -11.72 18.61
N ALA A 89 -11.89 -12.71 19.45
CA ALA A 89 -12.69 -13.88 19.07
C ALA A 89 -14.03 -13.46 18.44
N GLY A 90 -14.43 -14.18 17.39
CA GLY A 90 -15.64 -13.87 16.63
C GLY A 90 -15.48 -12.78 15.56
N LYS A 91 -14.30 -12.17 15.42
CA LYS A 91 -14.03 -11.28 14.30
C LYS A 91 -13.44 -12.02 13.12
N SER A 92 -13.83 -11.56 11.92
CA SER A 92 -13.17 -11.98 10.68
C SER A 92 -11.68 -11.67 10.73
N TYR A 93 -10.85 -12.56 10.21
CA TYR A 93 -9.40 -12.47 10.33
C TYR A 93 -8.69 -12.77 9.01
N LEU A 94 -7.56 -12.11 8.80
CA LEU A 94 -6.67 -12.34 7.67
C LEU A 94 -5.76 -13.57 7.91
N TYR A 95 -5.37 -14.20 6.83
CA TYR A 95 -4.24 -15.14 6.84
C TYR A 95 -2.93 -14.34 6.87
N GLY A 96 -1.97 -14.83 7.65
CA GLY A 96 -0.66 -14.20 7.79
C GLY A 96 -0.60 -13.12 8.88
N ASP A 97 0.29 -12.17 8.68
CA ASP A 97 0.74 -11.21 9.67
C ASP A 97 0.50 -9.75 9.26
N LEU A 98 1.09 -8.80 10.03
CA LEU A 98 1.01 -7.37 9.73
C LEU A 98 1.65 -6.98 8.38
N GLN A 99 2.70 -7.70 7.95
CA GLN A 99 3.34 -7.44 6.67
C GLN A 99 2.43 -7.86 5.52
N THR A 100 1.76 -9.00 5.67
CA THR A 100 0.74 -9.48 4.74
C THR A 100 -0.43 -8.49 4.64
N ALA A 101 -0.91 -7.98 5.78
CA ALA A 101 -1.95 -6.96 5.80
C ALA A 101 -1.52 -5.66 5.11
N GLN A 102 -0.27 -5.20 5.33
CA GLN A 102 0.26 -4.02 4.65
C GLN A 102 0.33 -4.23 3.14
N LYS A 103 0.83 -5.39 2.71
CA LYS A 103 0.89 -5.72 1.29
C LYS A 103 -0.48 -5.75 0.63
N LEU A 104 -1.50 -6.30 1.31
CA LEU A 104 -2.87 -6.28 0.80
C LEU A 104 -3.41 -4.86 0.65
N VAL A 105 -3.12 -3.96 1.58
CA VAL A 105 -3.50 -2.55 1.45
C VAL A 105 -2.76 -1.89 0.28
N ASP A 106 -1.45 -2.13 0.14
CA ASP A 106 -0.65 -1.55 -0.94
C ASP A 106 -1.11 -2.02 -2.33
N ASP A 107 -1.58 -3.27 -2.43
CA ASP A 107 -2.04 -3.86 -3.69
C ASP A 107 -3.50 -3.48 -4.02
N LEU A 108 -4.37 -3.33 -3.03
CA LEU A 108 -5.82 -3.24 -3.22
C LEU A 108 -6.40 -1.84 -3.01
N ALA A 109 -5.75 -0.96 -2.24
CA ALA A 109 -6.27 0.37 -1.93
C ALA A 109 -6.49 1.21 -3.21
N GLY A 110 -7.68 1.79 -3.33
CA GLY A 110 -8.09 2.60 -4.49
C GLY A 110 -8.45 1.79 -5.74
N ASN A 111 -8.60 0.46 -5.62
CA ASN A 111 -9.03 -0.42 -6.72
C ASN A 111 -10.44 -0.99 -6.50
N GLY A 112 -11.09 -0.63 -5.41
CA GLY A 112 -12.39 -1.15 -5.03
C GLY A 112 -13.52 -0.13 -5.14
N LYS A 113 -14.58 -0.38 -4.37
CA LYS A 113 -15.78 0.47 -4.31
C LYS A 113 -15.80 1.26 -3.01
N ASN A 114 -15.68 2.58 -3.11
CA ASN A 114 -15.82 3.48 -1.97
C ASN A 114 -17.25 3.50 -1.42
N LEU A 115 -17.36 3.63 -0.11
CA LEU A 115 -18.64 3.77 0.57
C LEU A 115 -18.90 5.23 0.94
N TYR A 116 -20.12 5.68 0.65
CA TYR A 116 -20.59 7.04 0.91
C TYR A 116 -21.85 7.04 1.77
N ALA A 117 -22.03 8.11 2.53
CA ALA A 117 -23.30 8.49 3.15
C ALA A 117 -23.70 9.84 2.53
N GLY A 118 -24.64 9.82 1.56
CA GLY A 118 -24.87 10.94 0.67
C GLY A 118 -23.58 11.25 -0.12
N GLU A 119 -23.13 12.49 -0.07
CA GLU A 119 -21.89 12.92 -0.73
C GLU A 119 -20.63 12.68 0.12
N LYS A 120 -20.78 12.34 1.40
CA LYS A 120 -19.67 12.18 2.33
C LYS A 120 -19.04 10.80 2.21
N TRP A 121 -17.76 10.74 1.82
CA TRP A 121 -16.98 9.50 1.88
C TRP A 121 -16.80 9.01 3.33
N LEU A 122 -17.13 7.75 3.57
CA LEU A 122 -17.08 7.12 4.89
C LEU A 122 -15.67 6.67 5.28
N LYS A 123 -14.65 6.92 4.46
CA LYS A 123 -13.28 6.40 4.62
C LYS A 123 -13.24 4.88 4.66
N LYS A 124 -14.11 4.25 3.87
CA LYS A 124 -14.25 2.80 3.73
C LYS A 124 -14.29 2.44 2.27
N GLU A 125 -13.63 1.33 1.95
CA GLU A 125 -13.57 0.78 0.61
C GLU A 125 -13.79 -0.72 0.65
N ARG A 126 -14.64 -1.24 -0.25
CA ARG A 126 -14.82 -2.67 -0.49
C ARG A 126 -13.86 -3.09 -1.60
N VAL A 127 -13.01 -4.07 -1.31
CA VAL A 127 -12.01 -4.56 -2.26
C VAL A 127 -12.15 -6.06 -2.46
N ILE A 128 -11.67 -6.54 -3.61
CA ILE A 128 -11.64 -7.95 -3.98
C ILE A 128 -10.21 -8.30 -4.36
N SER A 129 -9.69 -9.37 -3.78
CA SER A 129 -8.38 -9.94 -4.10
C SER A 129 -8.54 -11.09 -5.10
N ASP A 130 -7.49 -11.39 -5.86
CA ASP A 130 -7.47 -12.55 -6.77
C ASP A 130 -7.46 -13.88 -6.01
N LYS A 131 -7.05 -13.88 -4.74
CA LYS A 131 -6.94 -15.07 -3.89
C LYS A 131 -7.68 -14.85 -2.58
N SER A 132 -8.09 -15.97 -1.95
CA SER A 132 -8.61 -15.92 -0.59
C SER A 132 -7.58 -15.29 0.36
N ILE A 133 -8.04 -14.32 1.15
CA ILE A 133 -7.20 -13.52 2.03
C ILE A 133 -7.41 -13.80 3.51
N GLY A 134 -8.45 -14.51 3.85
CA GLY A 134 -8.80 -14.80 5.24
C GLY A 134 -10.19 -15.40 5.35
N ASN A 135 -10.70 -15.47 6.58
CA ASN A 135 -12.02 -15.97 6.88
C ASN A 135 -12.94 -14.82 7.33
N TYR A 136 -14.10 -14.75 6.70
CA TYR A 136 -15.24 -14.06 7.27
C TYR A 136 -15.82 -14.93 8.40
N VAL A 137 -16.13 -14.32 9.54
CA VAL A 137 -16.78 -14.96 10.67
C VAL A 137 -18.15 -14.31 10.83
N ASP A 138 -19.20 -15.12 10.77
CA ASP A 138 -20.58 -14.65 10.94
C ASP A 138 -20.97 -14.53 12.44
N ILE A 139 -22.23 -14.18 12.68
CA ILE A 139 -22.74 -13.99 14.03
C ILE A 139 -22.80 -15.32 14.82
N ASP A 140 -22.94 -16.44 14.14
CA ASP A 140 -23.00 -17.78 14.74
C ASP A 140 -21.60 -18.40 14.90
N GLY A 141 -20.56 -17.64 14.54
CA GLY A 141 -19.17 -18.07 14.62
C GLY A 141 -18.69 -18.97 13.47
N LYS A 142 -19.51 -19.15 12.42
CA LYS A 142 -19.12 -19.90 11.23
C LYS A 142 -18.08 -19.15 10.45
N GLU A 143 -16.97 -19.81 10.17
CA GLU A 143 -15.86 -19.29 9.39
C GLU A 143 -16.02 -19.66 7.91
N THR A 144 -15.96 -18.66 7.02
CA THR A 144 -16.03 -18.87 5.57
C THR A 144 -14.85 -18.18 4.88
N PRO A 145 -14.01 -18.92 4.14
CA PRO A 145 -12.92 -18.34 3.36
C PRO A 145 -13.46 -17.32 2.36
N THR A 146 -12.81 -16.16 2.26
CA THR A 146 -13.22 -15.11 1.32
C THR A 146 -12.02 -14.38 0.74
N ASN A 147 -12.20 -13.88 -0.49
CA ASN A 147 -11.27 -12.97 -1.15
C ASN A 147 -11.73 -11.51 -1.09
N LYS A 148 -12.86 -11.23 -0.42
CA LYS A 148 -13.43 -9.89 -0.27
C LYS A 148 -13.03 -9.29 1.06
N ALA A 149 -12.67 -8.01 1.05
CA ALA A 149 -12.28 -7.29 2.24
C ALA A 149 -12.91 -5.89 2.32
N MET A 150 -12.88 -5.35 3.53
CA MET A 150 -13.14 -3.96 3.84
C MET A 150 -11.83 -3.30 4.26
N ILE A 151 -11.45 -2.23 3.57
CA ILE A 151 -10.39 -1.33 4.01
C ILE A 151 -11.06 -0.16 4.74
N ILE A 152 -10.56 0.16 5.94
CA ILE A 152 -10.98 1.33 6.72
C ILE A 152 -9.80 2.25 6.87
N TYR A 153 -9.94 3.43 6.32
CA TYR A 153 -8.93 4.48 6.31
C TYR A 153 -9.04 5.40 7.53
N SER A 154 -7.91 5.79 8.08
CA SER A 154 -7.86 6.86 9.09
C SER A 154 -6.51 7.57 9.07
N ARG A 155 -6.44 8.75 9.70
CA ARG A 155 -5.20 9.54 9.81
C ARG A 155 -4.10 8.79 10.56
N THR A 156 -4.46 8.00 11.57
CA THR A 156 -3.51 7.22 12.40
C THR A 156 -3.13 5.89 11.78
N GLY A 157 -3.60 5.59 10.58
CA GLY A 157 -3.33 4.36 9.86
C GLY A 157 -4.60 3.60 9.48
N THR A 158 -4.44 2.72 8.53
CA THR A 158 -5.49 1.93 7.90
C THR A 158 -5.52 0.52 8.49
N HIS A 159 -6.65 -0.17 8.40
CA HIS A 159 -6.73 -1.59 8.66
C HIS A 159 -7.67 -2.26 7.65
N ILE A 160 -7.45 -3.53 7.42
CA ILE A 160 -8.17 -4.35 6.46
C ILE A 160 -8.66 -5.64 7.14
N TYR A 161 -9.88 -6.05 6.83
CA TYR A 161 -10.44 -7.30 7.33
C TYR A 161 -11.35 -7.98 6.30
N PRO A 162 -11.45 -9.31 6.32
CA PRO A 162 -12.34 -10.08 5.45
C PRO A 162 -13.81 -9.75 5.71
N ARG A 163 -14.59 -9.70 4.67
CA ARG A 163 -16.04 -9.43 4.74
C ARG A 163 -16.83 -10.54 4.06
N LYS A 164 -18.11 -10.61 4.39
CA LYS A 164 -19.07 -11.49 3.71
C LYS A 164 -19.14 -11.16 2.22
N ASP A 165 -19.36 -12.16 1.41
CA ASP A 165 -19.78 -11.98 0.03
C ASP A 165 -21.10 -11.22 0.02
N ASP A 166 -21.20 -10.17 -0.82
CA ASP A 166 -22.50 -9.60 -1.11
C ASP A 166 -23.27 -10.65 -1.92
N GLU A 167 -24.42 -11.08 -1.43
CA GLU A 167 -25.40 -11.76 -2.27
C GLU A 167 -25.83 -10.71 -3.29
N GLU A 168 -25.68 -11.04 -4.58
CA GLU A 168 -26.17 -10.23 -5.70
C GLU A 168 -27.71 -10.13 -5.66
#